data_dedc39dc13e745e3f95acc464a444414
#
_entry.id   dedc39dc13e745e3f95acc464a444414
#
_cell.length_a   1.000
_cell.length_b   1.000
_cell.length_c   1.000
_cell.angle_alpha   90.00
_cell.angle_beta   90.00
_cell.angle_gamma   90.00
#
_symmetry.space_group_name_H-M   'P 1'
#
loop_
_entity.id
_entity.type
_entity.pdbx_description
1 polymer ?
#
loop_
_entity_poly.entity_id
_entity_poly.type
_entity_poly.pdbx_seq_one_letter_code
_entity_poly.pdbx_strand_id
1 'polypeptide(L)'
;MKDSDITKFLVSFTGQIEYVTFPGGIFDDQLYVQFETVWGPDWEPVSGLISGTSQMARSGVDPERVVLNLPLDMVFSSTNVSGWPQLIVTVRAQNTISGDALRGYSLFLMPPTTGQSLTSAPLVRPQAATLLGDWLAWITGRYPELADPKMLASGKDNYLLRTESCGTVTVSLSMVSKDLRKLGYDNQPPACKTVSDHA
;
A
#
# COMPACT_ATOMS: atom_id res chain seq x y z
N MET A 1 -38.05 13.32 -11.86
CA MET A 1 -37.22 12.25 -11.32
C MET A 1 -37.01 12.60 -9.86
N LYS A 2 -37.58 11.83 -8.92
CA LYS A 2 -37.39 12.05 -7.49
C LYS A 2 -35.91 11.85 -7.19
N ASP A 3 -35.23 12.86 -6.65
CA ASP A 3 -33.98 12.67 -5.97
C ASP A 3 -34.25 11.67 -4.83
N SER A 4 -33.92 10.40 -5.07
CA SER A 4 -33.89 9.42 -3.99
C SER A 4 -32.82 9.90 -3.03
N ASP A 5 -33.15 9.98 -1.76
CA ASP A 5 -32.23 10.35 -0.67
C ASP A 5 -30.94 9.52 -0.84
N ILE A 6 -29.89 10.17 -1.34
CA ILE A 6 -28.59 9.55 -1.51
C ILE A 6 -27.96 9.48 -0.15
N THR A 7 -27.92 8.28 0.41
CA THR A 7 -27.36 8.02 1.74
C THR A 7 -25.94 7.46 1.72
N LYS A 8 -25.50 6.94 0.56
CA LYS A 8 -24.17 6.34 0.36
C LYS A 8 -23.46 6.94 -0.85
N PHE A 9 -22.16 7.06 -0.78
CA PHE A 9 -21.30 7.37 -1.92
C PHE A 9 -20.49 6.15 -2.33
N LEU A 10 -19.98 6.15 -3.55
CA LEU A 10 -19.12 5.12 -4.10
C LEU A 10 -17.75 5.71 -4.42
N VAL A 11 -16.71 4.94 -4.15
CA VAL A 11 -15.33 5.28 -4.50
C VAL A 11 -14.70 4.07 -5.19
N SER A 12 -14.15 4.31 -6.38
CA SER A 12 -13.41 3.32 -7.15
C SER A 12 -11.92 3.67 -7.12
N PHE A 13 -11.11 2.70 -6.80
CA PHE A 13 -9.64 2.77 -6.86
C PHE A 13 -9.16 1.79 -7.91
N THR A 14 -8.44 2.30 -8.91
CA THR A 14 -7.84 1.50 -9.97
C THR A 14 -6.37 1.88 -10.11
N GLY A 15 -5.52 0.92 -10.42
CA GLY A 15 -4.10 1.20 -10.59
C GLY A 15 -3.24 -0.05 -10.50
N GLN A 16 -2.02 0.11 -10.01
CA GLN A 16 -1.08 -1.01 -9.88
C GLN A 16 0.00 -0.73 -8.82
N ILE A 17 0.51 -1.81 -8.22
CA ILE A 17 1.78 -1.78 -7.50
C ILE A 17 2.86 -1.92 -8.56
N GLU A 18 3.63 -0.85 -8.79
CA GLU A 18 4.57 -0.80 -9.91
C GLU A 18 5.85 -1.57 -9.63
N TYR A 19 6.59 -1.14 -8.62
CA TYR A 19 7.88 -1.73 -8.30
C TYR A 19 8.24 -1.55 -6.83
N VAL A 20 9.21 -2.35 -6.41
CA VAL A 20 9.87 -2.25 -5.11
C VAL A 20 11.33 -1.92 -5.34
N THR A 21 11.89 -1.01 -4.53
CA THR A 21 13.30 -0.62 -4.60
C THR A 21 14.00 -0.97 -3.28
N PHE A 22 15.18 -1.56 -3.39
CA PHE A 22 16.03 -1.87 -2.25
C PHE A 22 17.40 -1.20 -2.43
N PRO A 23 17.79 -0.28 -1.55
CA PRO A 23 19.14 0.30 -1.57
C PRO A 23 20.20 -0.79 -1.41
N GLY A 24 21.19 -0.81 -2.31
CA GLY A 24 22.25 -1.82 -2.31
C GLY A 24 21.93 -3.11 -3.06
N GLY A 25 20.76 -3.17 -3.69
CA GLY A 25 20.35 -4.27 -4.57
C GLY A 25 19.83 -5.50 -3.82
N ILE A 26 19.30 -6.43 -4.60
CA ILE A 26 18.82 -7.73 -4.12
C ILE A 26 19.64 -8.79 -4.82
N PHE A 27 20.38 -9.55 -4.04
CA PHE A 27 21.14 -10.67 -4.54
C PHE A 27 20.26 -11.92 -4.57
N ASP A 28 20.02 -12.44 -5.77
CA ASP A 28 19.46 -13.78 -6.08
C ASP A 28 18.04 -14.11 -5.56
N ASP A 29 17.31 -13.15 -5.00
CA ASP A 29 15.98 -13.37 -4.46
C ASP A 29 14.90 -13.16 -5.54
N GLN A 30 13.97 -14.10 -5.61
CA GLN A 30 12.70 -13.89 -6.28
C GLN A 30 11.75 -13.19 -5.32
N LEU A 31 11.27 -12.01 -5.71
CA LEU A 31 10.31 -11.25 -4.91
C LEU A 31 8.90 -11.46 -5.40
N TYR A 32 7.97 -11.46 -4.47
CA TYR A 32 6.55 -11.30 -4.74
C TYR A 32 5.91 -10.42 -3.68
N VAL A 33 4.76 -9.89 -4.02
CA VAL A 33 4.04 -8.96 -3.17
C VAL A 33 2.66 -9.54 -2.86
N GLN A 34 2.27 -9.43 -1.62
CA GLN A 34 0.90 -9.66 -1.17
C GLN A 34 0.32 -8.30 -0.80
N PHE A 35 -0.91 -8.04 -1.20
CA PHE A 35 -1.62 -6.85 -0.76
C PHE A 35 -2.90 -7.23 -0.03
N GLU A 36 -3.26 -6.40 0.91
CA GLU A 36 -4.53 -6.46 1.63
C GLU A 36 -5.03 -5.05 1.89
N THR A 37 -6.32 -4.84 1.74
CA THR A 37 -6.96 -3.54 2.01
C THR A 37 -7.67 -3.59 3.34
N VAL A 38 -7.51 -2.53 4.13
CA VAL A 38 -8.15 -2.33 5.43
C VAL A 38 -8.98 -1.06 5.38
N TRP A 39 -10.17 -1.09 5.99
CA TRP A 39 -11.12 0.02 5.99
C TRP A 39 -11.89 0.09 7.30
N GLY A 40 -12.53 1.23 7.54
CA GLY A 40 -13.36 1.45 8.73
C GLY A 40 -14.71 0.76 8.66
N PRO A 41 -15.44 0.75 9.79
CA PRO A 41 -16.71 -0.01 9.93
C PRO A 41 -17.84 0.49 9.02
N ASP A 42 -17.80 1.74 8.59
CA ASP A 42 -18.82 2.32 7.71
C ASP A 42 -18.59 2.06 6.22
N TRP A 43 -17.48 1.39 5.89
CA TRP A 43 -17.09 1.07 4.53
C TRP A 43 -17.41 -0.37 4.18
N GLU A 44 -17.98 -0.57 2.99
CA GLU A 44 -18.34 -1.87 2.45
C GLU A 44 -17.69 -2.07 1.07
N PRO A 45 -16.96 -3.16 0.83
CA PRO A 45 -16.47 -3.48 -0.51
C PRO A 45 -17.67 -3.88 -1.40
N VAL A 46 -17.75 -3.27 -2.58
CA VAL A 46 -18.84 -3.52 -3.56
C VAL A 46 -18.38 -4.46 -4.65
N SER A 47 -17.16 -4.26 -5.14
CA SER A 47 -16.56 -5.11 -6.18
C SER A 47 -15.05 -5.01 -6.18
N GLY A 48 -14.41 -5.93 -6.89
CA GLY A 48 -12.97 -6.01 -7.04
C GLY A 48 -12.29 -6.89 -6.00
N LEU A 49 -10.96 -6.90 -6.02
CA LEU A 49 -10.14 -7.72 -5.12
C LEU A 49 -9.62 -6.87 -3.95
N ILE A 50 -9.98 -7.26 -2.74
CA ILE A 50 -9.53 -6.60 -1.50
C ILE A 50 -8.20 -7.16 -0.99
N SER A 51 -7.76 -8.29 -1.54
CA SER A 51 -6.47 -8.92 -1.26
C SER A 51 -6.00 -9.72 -2.46
N GLY A 52 -4.70 -9.89 -2.60
CA GLY A 52 -4.12 -10.67 -3.68
C GLY A 52 -2.61 -10.82 -3.56
N THR A 53 -2.04 -11.62 -4.46
CA THR A 53 -0.61 -11.91 -4.51
C THR A 53 -0.12 -11.75 -5.94
N SER A 54 1.05 -11.14 -6.11
CA SER A 54 1.69 -11.00 -7.43
C SER A 54 2.36 -12.30 -7.86
N GLN A 55 2.74 -12.34 -9.11
CA GLN A 55 3.75 -13.26 -9.62
C GLN A 55 5.11 -12.99 -8.95
N MET A 56 5.99 -13.98 -9.00
CA MET A 56 7.40 -13.80 -8.62
C MET A 56 8.13 -13.01 -9.70
N ALA A 57 8.96 -12.06 -9.27
CA ALA A 57 9.79 -11.24 -10.14
C ALA A 57 11.21 -11.14 -9.58
N ARG A 58 12.17 -10.87 -10.47
CA ARG A 58 13.56 -10.60 -10.11
C ARG A 58 13.95 -9.20 -10.59
N SER A 59 15.01 -8.66 -10.03
CA SER A 59 15.63 -7.44 -10.55
C SER A 59 16.11 -7.68 -11.99
N GLY A 60 15.95 -6.66 -12.82
CA GLY A 60 16.41 -6.66 -14.21
C GLY A 60 17.80 -6.04 -14.34
N VAL A 61 17.92 -5.10 -15.27
CA VAL A 61 19.17 -4.34 -15.52
C VAL A 61 19.54 -3.48 -14.29
N ASP A 62 18.54 -2.97 -13.60
CA ASP A 62 18.70 -2.24 -12.35
C ASP A 62 18.59 -3.23 -11.16
N PRO A 63 19.71 -3.51 -10.46
CA PRO A 63 19.72 -4.49 -9.37
C PRO A 63 18.94 -4.02 -8.14
N GLU A 64 18.68 -2.72 -8.03
CA GLU A 64 17.95 -2.15 -6.90
C GLU A 64 16.43 -2.19 -7.08
N ARG A 65 15.94 -2.38 -8.32
CA ARG A 65 14.52 -2.30 -8.66
C ARG A 65 13.95 -3.63 -9.12
N VAL A 66 12.85 -4.03 -8.50
CA VAL A 66 12.05 -5.18 -8.95
C VAL A 66 10.68 -4.70 -9.41
N VAL A 67 10.40 -4.86 -10.69
CA VAL A 67 9.13 -4.47 -11.31
C VAL A 67 8.12 -5.60 -11.16
N LEU A 68 6.93 -5.28 -10.68
CA LEU A 68 5.84 -6.22 -10.38
C LEU A 68 4.61 -5.97 -11.24
N ASN A 69 4.23 -4.70 -11.41
CA ASN A 69 3.04 -4.25 -12.15
C ASN A 69 1.78 -5.04 -11.76
N LEU A 70 1.57 -5.25 -10.45
CA LEU A 70 0.40 -5.95 -9.93
C LEU A 70 -0.83 -5.05 -10.03
N PRO A 71 -1.85 -5.40 -10.83
CA PRO A 71 -3.03 -4.57 -10.98
C PRO A 71 -3.88 -4.58 -9.72
N LEU A 72 -4.44 -3.42 -9.40
CA LEU A 72 -5.38 -3.18 -8.32
C LEU A 72 -6.67 -2.61 -8.91
N ASP A 73 -7.80 -3.21 -8.54
CA ASP A 73 -9.13 -2.71 -8.89
C ASP A 73 -10.10 -3.04 -7.77
N MET A 74 -10.69 -2.01 -7.17
CA MET A 74 -11.59 -2.17 -6.05
C MET A 74 -12.57 -1.01 -5.95
N VAL A 75 -13.81 -1.31 -5.57
CA VAL A 75 -14.87 -0.34 -5.37
C VAL A 75 -15.44 -0.50 -3.97
N PHE A 76 -15.55 0.61 -3.28
CA PHE A 76 -16.13 0.71 -1.94
C PHE A 76 -17.35 1.61 -1.94
N SER A 77 -18.28 1.33 -1.03
CA SER A 77 -19.37 2.23 -0.67
C SER A 77 -19.26 2.62 0.80
N SER A 78 -19.65 3.84 1.12
CA SER A 78 -19.72 4.30 2.51
C SER A 78 -20.76 5.39 2.69
N THR A 79 -21.17 5.58 3.94
CA THR A 79 -22.00 6.70 4.40
C THR A 79 -21.16 7.82 5.00
N ASN A 80 -19.89 7.53 5.37
CA ASN A 80 -19.00 8.42 6.09
C ASN A 80 -17.57 8.28 5.55
N VAL A 81 -16.80 9.35 5.52
CA VAL A 81 -15.38 9.36 5.11
C VAL A 81 -14.42 8.85 6.21
N SER A 82 -14.91 8.70 7.44
CA SER A 82 -14.10 8.17 8.54
C SER A 82 -13.67 6.72 8.25
N GLY A 83 -12.45 6.35 8.64
CA GLY A 83 -11.92 5.02 8.35
C GLY A 83 -11.62 4.79 6.87
N TRP A 84 -11.12 5.84 6.18
CA TRP A 84 -10.74 5.79 4.77
C TRP A 84 -9.89 4.57 4.45
N PRO A 85 -10.12 3.87 3.33
CA PRO A 85 -9.40 2.66 2.99
C PRO A 85 -7.89 2.86 2.92
N GLN A 86 -7.15 1.87 3.41
CA GLN A 86 -5.70 1.81 3.40
C GLN A 86 -5.25 0.51 2.75
N LEU A 87 -4.14 0.56 2.03
CA LEU A 87 -3.53 -0.58 1.36
C LEU A 87 -2.28 -1.00 2.15
N ILE A 88 -2.26 -2.23 2.59
CA ILE A 88 -1.08 -2.86 3.19
C ILE A 88 -0.41 -3.70 2.11
N VAL A 89 0.87 -3.50 1.93
CA VAL A 89 1.70 -4.23 0.98
C VAL A 89 2.76 -4.99 1.75
N THR A 90 2.76 -6.31 1.63
CA THR A 90 3.76 -7.20 2.22
C THR A 90 4.68 -7.70 1.13
N VAL A 91 5.96 -7.42 1.25
CA VAL A 91 6.98 -7.89 0.31
C VAL A 91 7.66 -9.12 0.87
N ARG A 92 7.67 -10.18 0.10
CA ARG A 92 8.31 -11.46 0.46
C ARG A 92 9.31 -11.87 -0.60
N ALA A 93 10.31 -12.59 -0.20
CA ALA A 93 11.33 -13.15 -1.09
C ALA A 93 11.41 -14.65 -0.93
N GLN A 94 11.53 -15.35 -2.04
CA GLN A 94 11.81 -16.77 -2.03
C GLN A 94 13.29 -16.98 -2.36
N ASN A 95 14.04 -17.44 -1.37
CA ASN A 95 15.45 -17.76 -1.50
C ASN A 95 15.64 -19.29 -1.45
N THR A 96 16.62 -19.81 -2.18
CA THR A 96 16.95 -21.24 -2.20
C THR A 96 17.39 -21.77 -0.82
N ILE A 97 17.98 -20.92 0.01
CA ILE A 97 18.55 -21.31 1.31
C ILE A 97 17.53 -21.12 2.44
N SER A 98 16.89 -19.96 2.52
CA SER A 98 15.98 -19.62 3.62
C SER A 98 14.51 -19.91 3.32
N GLY A 99 14.18 -20.30 2.07
CA GLY A 99 12.80 -20.49 1.64
C GLY A 99 12.06 -19.16 1.51
N ASP A 100 10.78 -19.15 1.88
CA ASP A 100 9.96 -17.95 1.87
C ASP A 100 10.28 -17.08 3.10
N ALA A 101 10.70 -15.85 2.87
CA ALA A 101 11.12 -14.91 3.90
C ALA A 101 10.49 -13.52 3.70
N LEU A 102 10.07 -12.92 4.79
CA LEU A 102 9.59 -11.54 4.80
C LEU A 102 10.73 -10.57 4.47
N ARG A 103 10.46 -9.61 3.59
CA ARG A 103 11.36 -8.47 3.34
C ARG A 103 10.86 -7.18 3.98
N GLY A 104 9.57 -7.02 4.13
CA GLY A 104 8.98 -5.89 4.85
C GLY A 104 7.53 -5.64 4.53
N TYR A 105 7.01 -4.63 5.18
CA TYR A 105 5.65 -4.14 5.04
C TYR A 105 5.66 -2.68 4.60
N SER A 106 4.69 -2.29 3.82
CA SER A 106 4.46 -0.89 3.45
C SER A 106 2.98 -0.56 3.60
N LEU A 107 2.67 0.63 4.09
CA LEU A 107 1.30 1.09 4.30
C LEU A 107 1.04 2.31 3.41
N PHE A 108 -0.04 2.27 2.66
CA PHE A 108 -0.50 3.37 1.83
C PHE A 108 -1.90 3.81 2.24
N LEU A 109 -2.10 5.10 2.39
CA LEU A 109 -3.42 5.68 2.39
C LEU A 109 -3.91 5.75 0.94
N MET A 110 -5.12 5.26 0.66
CA MET A 110 -5.72 5.43 -0.66
C MET A 110 -5.87 6.90 -1.01
N PRO A 111 -5.65 7.33 -2.26
CA PRO A 111 -5.73 8.74 -2.63
C PRO A 111 -7.13 9.29 -2.32
N PRO A 112 -7.23 10.43 -1.59
CA PRO A 112 -8.52 11.04 -1.28
C PRO A 112 -9.03 11.96 -2.39
N THR A 113 -8.17 12.31 -3.35
CA THR A 113 -8.49 13.21 -4.46
C THR A 113 -8.70 12.44 -5.75
N THR A 114 -9.62 12.91 -6.58
CA THR A 114 -9.86 12.33 -7.92
C THR A 114 -8.67 12.52 -8.83
N GLY A 115 -8.40 11.51 -9.65
CA GLY A 115 -7.31 11.50 -10.61
C GLY A 115 -6.23 10.49 -10.26
N GLN A 116 -5.16 10.50 -11.05
CA GLN A 116 -4.02 9.59 -10.88
C GLN A 116 -3.02 10.16 -9.87
N SER A 117 -2.57 9.33 -8.97
CA SER A 117 -1.55 9.62 -7.95
C SER A 117 -0.48 8.55 -7.98
N LEU A 118 0.77 8.97 -8.05
CA LEU A 118 1.94 8.10 -7.87
C LEU A 118 2.49 8.35 -6.46
N THR A 119 2.49 7.31 -5.64
CA THR A 119 2.91 7.41 -4.25
C THR A 119 3.98 6.37 -3.96
N SER A 120 5.05 6.80 -3.30
CA SER A 120 6.09 5.92 -2.79
C SER A 120 6.07 5.94 -1.26
N ALA A 121 6.07 4.76 -0.65
CA ALA A 121 6.10 4.62 0.80
C ALA A 121 7.26 3.73 1.24
N PRO A 122 7.83 3.96 2.43
CA PRO A 122 8.92 3.16 2.95
C PRO A 122 8.47 1.71 3.17
N LEU A 123 9.36 0.79 2.83
CA LEU A 123 9.24 -0.61 3.21
C LEU A 123 9.92 -0.78 4.56
N VAL A 124 9.15 -1.15 5.57
CA VAL A 124 9.62 -1.30 6.95
C VAL A 124 9.56 -2.76 7.38
N ARG A 125 10.51 -3.18 8.16
CA ARG A 125 10.54 -4.51 8.79
C ARG A 125 10.71 -4.40 10.29
N PRO A 126 10.09 -5.29 11.09
CA PRO A 126 10.32 -5.35 12.52
C PRO A 126 11.77 -5.74 12.81
N GLN A 127 12.37 -5.09 13.81
CA GLN A 127 13.67 -5.47 14.33
C GLN A 127 13.49 -6.58 15.39
N ALA A 128 14.50 -7.47 15.49
CA ALA A 128 14.50 -8.43 16.57
C ALA A 128 14.70 -7.72 17.93
N ALA A 129 14.14 -8.31 18.98
CA ALA A 129 14.22 -7.73 20.33
C ALA A 129 15.61 -7.83 20.95
N THR A 130 16.51 -8.67 20.40
CA THR A 130 17.84 -8.95 20.94
C THR A 130 18.91 -8.89 19.86
N LEU A 131 20.13 -8.49 20.24
CA LEU A 131 21.30 -8.45 19.34
C LEU A 131 21.63 -9.83 18.72
N LEU A 132 21.42 -10.90 19.47
CA LEU A 132 21.59 -12.27 18.96
C LEU A 132 20.53 -12.61 17.93
N GLY A 133 19.29 -12.12 18.12
CA GLY A 133 18.19 -12.27 17.17
C GLY A 133 18.47 -11.55 15.87
N ASP A 134 18.99 -10.33 15.92
CA ASP A 134 19.37 -9.57 14.72
C ASP A 134 20.49 -10.27 13.94
N TRP A 135 21.51 -10.79 14.64
CA TRP A 135 22.61 -11.53 14.00
C TRP A 135 22.13 -12.83 13.34
N LEU A 136 21.24 -13.58 14.01
CA LEU A 136 20.62 -14.77 13.47
C LEU A 136 19.73 -14.44 12.26
N ALA A 137 18.94 -13.36 12.32
CA ALA A 137 18.10 -12.90 11.24
C ALA A 137 18.95 -12.53 10.01
N TRP A 138 20.09 -11.87 10.23
CA TRP A 138 21.03 -11.53 9.16
C TRP A 138 21.64 -12.78 8.48
N ILE A 139 22.08 -13.78 9.26
CA ILE A 139 22.65 -15.02 8.70
C ILE A 139 21.59 -15.88 8.00
N THR A 140 20.42 -16.02 8.62
CA THR A 140 19.37 -16.89 8.08
C THR A 140 18.50 -16.21 7.00
N GLY A 141 18.56 -14.87 6.90
CA GLY A 141 17.69 -14.08 6.03
C GLY A 141 16.23 -14.07 6.49
N ARG A 142 15.93 -14.56 7.70
CA ARG A 142 14.57 -14.61 8.27
C ARG A 142 14.42 -13.54 9.34
N TYR A 143 13.54 -12.59 9.08
CA TYR A 143 13.19 -11.52 10.00
C TYR A 143 11.92 -11.84 10.77
N PRO A 144 11.72 -11.21 11.96
CA PRO A 144 10.44 -11.34 12.67
C PRO A 144 9.27 -10.90 11.80
N GLU A 145 8.20 -11.66 11.86
CA GLU A 145 6.97 -11.34 11.14
C GLU A 145 5.91 -10.84 12.11
N LEU A 146 5.08 -9.89 11.66
CA LEU A 146 3.90 -9.47 12.40
C LEU A 146 2.84 -10.58 12.35
N ALA A 147 2.24 -10.89 13.48
CA ALA A 147 1.16 -11.87 13.54
C ALA A 147 -0.05 -11.43 12.70
N ASP A 148 -0.32 -10.13 12.65
CA ASP A 148 -1.34 -9.52 11.80
C ASP A 148 -0.81 -8.19 11.22
N PRO A 149 -0.56 -8.10 9.92
CA PRO A 149 -0.14 -6.86 9.27
C PRO A 149 -1.15 -5.71 9.39
N LYS A 150 -2.43 -6.01 9.65
CA LYS A 150 -3.49 -4.99 9.85
C LYS A 150 -3.24 -4.08 11.04
N MET A 151 -2.42 -4.51 11.97
CA MET A 151 -1.98 -3.67 13.10
C MET A 151 -1.35 -2.36 12.60
N LEU A 152 -0.62 -2.39 11.47
CA LEU A 152 0.00 -1.19 10.91
C LEU A 152 -1.04 -0.13 10.52
N ALA A 153 -2.20 -0.54 10.04
CA ALA A 153 -3.29 0.36 9.64
C ALA A 153 -4.08 0.90 10.84
N SER A 154 -4.15 0.14 11.94
CA SER A 154 -4.94 0.54 13.12
C SER A 154 -4.31 1.69 13.92
N GLY A 155 -3.01 1.92 13.78
CA GLY A 155 -2.25 2.90 14.57
C GLY A 155 -2.17 2.57 16.06
N LYS A 156 -2.88 1.55 16.53
CA LYS A 156 -2.83 1.08 17.91
C LYS A 156 -1.57 0.25 18.09
N ASP A 157 -0.87 0.47 19.17
CA ASP A 157 0.33 -0.27 19.58
C ASP A 157 1.55 -0.13 18.63
N ASN A 158 1.48 0.67 17.56
CA ASN A 158 2.60 0.93 16.65
C ASN A 158 3.82 1.54 17.36
N TYR A 159 3.61 2.24 18.49
CA TYR A 159 4.68 2.83 19.30
C TYR A 159 5.58 1.78 19.99
N LEU A 160 5.11 0.54 20.12
CA LEU A 160 5.88 -0.57 20.70
C LEU A 160 6.73 -1.29 19.65
N LEU A 161 6.45 -1.06 18.37
CA LEU A 161 7.12 -1.76 17.27
C LEU A 161 8.39 -1.00 16.87
N ARG A 162 9.54 -1.63 17.08
CA ARG A 162 10.80 -1.14 16.49
C ARG A 162 10.87 -1.62 15.06
N THR A 163 10.97 -0.69 14.13
CA THR A 163 11.08 -0.98 12.71
C THR A 163 12.31 -0.30 12.11
N GLU A 164 12.86 -0.90 11.08
CA GLU A 164 13.85 -0.26 10.22
C GLU A 164 13.32 -0.18 8.79
N SER A 165 13.73 0.86 8.06
CA SER A 165 13.43 0.99 6.65
C SER A 165 14.45 0.19 5.84
N CYS A 166 13.97 -0.70 4.96
CA CYS A 166 14.82 -1.54 4.13
C CYS A 166 14.66 -1.27 2.63
N GLY A 167 13.73 -0.39 2.25
CA GLY A 167 13.48 -0.07 0.86
C GLY A 167 12.27 0.83 0.68
N THR A 168 11.74 0.89 -0.53
CA THR A 168 10.51 1.61 -0.86
C THR A 168 9.62 0.82 -1.80
N VAL A 169 8.32 1.00 -1.67
CA VAL A 169 7.32 0.47 -2.60
C VAL A 169 6.68 1.64 -3.31
N THR A 170 6.51 1.53 -4.62
CA THR A 170 5.84 2.55 -5.45
C THR A 170 4.55 2.01 -6.01
N VAL A 171 3.47 2.76 -5.79
CA VAL A 171 2.11 2.41 -6.20
C VAL A 171 1.52 3.58 -6.99
N SER A 172 0.94 3.26 -8.14
CA SER A 172 0.17 4.20 -8.96
C SER A 172 -1.31 3.88 -8.78
N LEU A 173 -2.08 4.84 -8.28
CA LEU A 173 -3.51 4.70 -8.05
C LEU A 173 -4.28 5.85 -8.67
N SER A 174 -5.40 5.54 -9.25
CA SER A 174 -6.40 6.50 -9.71
C SER A 174 -7.68 6.34 -8.90
N MET A 175 -8.26 7.46 -8.49
CA MET A 175 -9.49 7.49 -7.73
C MET A 175 -10.61 8.16 -8.52
N VAL A 176 -11.77 7.51 -8.55
CA VAL A 176 -13.01 8.06 -9.08
C VAL A 176 -14.11 7.93 -8.02
N SER A 177 -14.85 9.00 -7.80
CA SER A 177 -15.96 8.99 -6.83
C SER A 177 -17.30 9.30 -7.49
N LYS A 178 -18.34 8.72 -6.93
CA LYS A 178 -19.73 8.99 -7.31
C LYS A 178 -20.52 9.41 -6.06
N ASP A 179 -21.28 10.49 -6.20
CA ASP A 179 -22.18 11.06 -5.19
C ASP A 179 -21.49 11.64 -3.93
N LEU A 180 -20.16 11.61 -3.83
CA LEU A 180 -19.40 12.14 -2.71
C LEU A 180 -19.69 13.63 -2.46
N ARG A 181 -19.77 14.43 -3.54
CA ARG A 181 -20.10 15.85 -3.48
C ARG A 181 -21.52 16.13 -2.99
N LYS A 182 -22.48 15.27 -3.32
CA LYS A 182 -23.87 15.44 -2.88
C LYS A 182 -24.01 15.28 -1.38
N LEU A 183 -23.07 14.57 -0.77
CA LEU A 183 -22.97 14.42 0.68
C LEU A 183 -22.09 15.50 1.35
N GLY A 184 -21.66 16.52 0.59
CA GLY A 184 -20.93 17.67 1.12
C GLY A 184 -19.40 17.50 1.18
N TYR A 185 -18.85 16.43 0.60
CA TYR A 185 -17.41 16.22 0.56
C TYR A 185 -16.81 16.66 -0.76
N ASP A 186 -15.83 17.55 -0.74
CA ASP A 186 -15.09 17.96 -1.92
C ASP A 186 -13.77 17.17 -2.03
N ASN A 187 -13.58 16.51 -3.17
CA ASN A 187 -12.43 15.69 -3.49
C ASN A 187 -11.73 16.10 -4.79
N GLN A 188 -11.96 17.34 -5.24
CA GLN A 188 -11.23 17.84 -6.41
C GLN A 188 -9.79 18.13 -6.05
N PRO A 189 -8.86 17.83 -6.98
CA PRO A 189 -7.49 18.30 -6.84
C PRO A 189 -7.50 19.83 -6.74
N PRO A 190 -6.61 20.44 -5.92
CA PRO A 190 -6.51 21.89 -5.84
C PRO A 190 -6.30 22.45 -7.23
N ALA A 191 -7.12 23.43 -7.64
CA ALA A 191 -7.00 24.09 -8.93
C ALA A 191 -5.59 24.65 -9.05
N CYS A 192 -4.89 24.25 -10.10
CA CYS A 192 -3.59 24.83 -10.42
C CYS A 192 -3.82 26.33 -10.69
N LYS A 193 -3.41 27.21 -9.77
CA LYS A 193 -3.40 28.65 -10.01
C LYS A 193 -2.33 28.90 -11.06
N THR A 194 -2.74 29.10 -12.30
CA THR A 194 -1.86 29.73 -13.29
C THR A 194 -1.49 31.11 -12.75
N VAL A 195 -0.22 31.27 -12.36
CA VAL A 195 0.33 32.60 -12.11
C VAL A 195 0.27 33.32 -13.46
N SER A 196 -0.72 34.19 -13.62
CA SER A 196 -0.71 35.14 -14.73
C SER A 196 0.42 36.10 -14.45
N ASP A 197 1.51 36.00 -15.22
CA ASP A 197 2.55 37.02 -15.29
C ASP A 197 1.86 38.33 -15.62
N HIS A 198 1.84 39.24 -14.64
CA HIS A 198 1.58 40.63 -14.90
C HIS A 198 2.90 41.21 -15.47
N ALA A 199 2.92 41.35 -16.79
CA ALA A 199 3.82 42.22 -17.51
C ALA A 199 3.48 43.69 -17.25
#